data_477c21761dea28226c51baa55526cb68
#
_entry.id   477c21761dea28226c51baa55526cb68
#
_cell.length_a   1.000
_cell.length_b   1.000
_cell.length_c   1.000
_cell.angle_alpha   90.00
_cell.angle_beta   90.00
_cell.angle_gamma   90.00
#
_symmetry.space_group_name_H-M   'P 1'
#
loop_
_entity.id
_entity.type
_entity.pdbx_description
1 polymer ?
#
loop_
_entity_poly.entity_id
_entity_poly.type
_entity_poly.pdbx_seq_one_letter_code
_entity_poly.pdbx_strand_id
1 'polypeptide(L)'
;MELIVKALAGAVVVVIIQVLSRTKNAYIAGLIPLFPTFALIAHYIVGTQRTTADLKETILFGMFSLIPYFVYLVTLYLLVDRFRLVASLLGATFCWIVAATILIVVWGRLWER
;
A
#
# COMPACT_ATOMS: atom_id res chain seq x y z
N MET A 1 -6.73 5.04 24.27
CA MET A 1 -6.63 3.58 24.30
C MET A 1 -6.79 2.93 22.94
N GLU A 2 -7.81 3.30 22.20
CA GLU A 2 -8.01 2.74 20.86
C GLU A 2 -6.82 2.95 19.93
N LEU A 3 -6.24 4.15 19.96
CA LEU A 3 -5.09 4.47 19.14
C LEU A 3 -3.88 3.62 19.51
N ILE A 4 -3.68 3.38 20.81
CA ILE A 4 -2.58 2.55 21.29
C ILE A 4 -2.76 1.11 20.84
N VAL A 5 -3.98 0.58 20.94
CA VAL A 5 -4.29 -0.80 20.50
C VAL A 5 -4.02 -0.95 19.01
N LYS A 6 -4.44 0.03 18.20
CA LYS A 6 -4.19 0.00 16.75
C LYS A 6 -2.71 0.08 16.43
N ALA A 7 -1.97 0.91 17.17
CA ALA A 7 -0.53 1.03 16.98
C ALA A 7 0.19 -0.26 17.33
N LEU A 8 -0.22 -0.92 18.41
CA LEU A 8 0.37 -2.21 18.80
C LEU A 8 0.06 -3.29 17.77
N ALA A 9 -1.17 -3.31 17.24
CA ALA A 9 -1.53 -4.26 16.20
C ALA A 9 -0.67 -4.07 14.96
N GLY A 10 -0.45 -2.83 14.55
CA GLY A 10 0.43 -2.52 13.43
C GLY A 10 1.86 -2.97 13.68
N ALA A 11 2.36 -2.74 14.89
CA ALA A 11 3.72 -3.16 15.27
C ALA A 11 3.86 -4.68 15.21
N VAL A 12 2.88 -5.43 15.71
CA VAL A 12 2.89 -6.90 15.64
C VAL A 12 2.93 -7.36 14.20
N VAL A 13 2.12 -6.76 13.34
CA VAL A 13 2.10 -7.10 11.92
C VAL A 13 3.46 -6.87 11.27
N VAL A 14 4.11 -5.75 11.57
CA VAL A 14 5.44 -5.45 11.02
C VAL A 14 6.45 -6.50 11.46
N VAL A 15 6.40 -6.94 12.71
CA VAL A 15 7.29 -7.99 13.21
C VAL A 15 7.03 -9.31 12.46
N ILE A 16 5.76 -9.66 12.25
CA ILE A 16 5.42 -10.87 11.50
C ILE A 16 5.96 -10.79 10.07
N ILE A 17 5.81 -9.64 9.42
CA ILE A 17 6.36 -9.43 8.07
C ILE A 17 7.87 -9.63 8.08
N GLN A 18 8.55 -9.08 9.08
CA GLN A 18 10.01 -9.22 9.18
C GLN A 18 10.43 -10.69 9.28
N VAL A 19 9.74 -11.46 10.10
CA VAL A 19 10.03 -12.89 10.27
C VAL A 19 9.75 -13.65 8.98
N LEU A 20 8.60 -13.40 8.36
CA LEU A 20 8.22 -14.10 7.13
C LEU A 20 9.10 -13.70 5.95
N SER A 21 9.65 -12.48 5.96
CA SER A 21 10.53 -12.02 4.89
C SER A 21 11.86 -12.77 4.84
N ARG A 22 12.19 -13.53 5.88
CA ARG A 22 13.40 -14.36 5.90
C ARG A 22 13.26 -15.62 5.09
N THR A 23 12.05 -15.96 4.64
CA THR A 23 11.85 -17.14 3.82
C THR A 23 12.62 -17.02 2.50
N LYS A 24 13.14 -18.14 2.03
CA LYS A 24 13.85 -18.19 0.75
C LYS A 24 12.90 -18.40 -0.42
N ASN A 25 11.62 -18.66 -0.15
CA ASN A 25 10.63 -18.87 -1.19
C ASN A 25 10.21 -17.52 -1.77
N ALA A 26 10.56 -17.30 -3.05
CA ALA A 26 10.28 -16.02 -3.72
C ALA A 26 8.78 -15.75 -3.83
N TYR A 27 7.96 -16.77 -3.95
CA TYR A 27 6.51 -16.58 -4.08
C TYR A 27 5.92 -16.05 -2.77
N ILE A 28 6.35 -16.61 -1.65
CA ILE A 28 5.89 -16.15 -0.34
C ILE A 28 6.41 -14.74 -0.06
N ALA A 29 7.69 -14.48 -0.34
CA ALA A 29 8.27 -13.18 -0.12
C ALA A 29 7.59 -12.09 -0.96
N GLY A 30 7.17 -12.43 -2.18
CA GLY A 30 6.45 -11.49 -3.04
C GLY A 30 5.01 -11.27 -2.60
N LEU A 31 4.40 -12.27 -2.00
CA LEU A 31 2.99 -12.17 -1.56
C LEU A 31 2.84 -11.41 -0.25
N ILE A 32 3.84 -11.50 0.64
CA ILE A 32 3.75 -10.87 1.98
C ILE A 32 3.46 -9.36 1.91
N PRO A 33 4.14 -8.57 1.06
CA PRO A 33 3.84 -7.14 0.98
C PRO A 33 2.41 -6.85 0.53
N LEU A 34 1.75 -7.78 -0.14
CA LEU A 34 0.39 -7.62 -0.62
C LEU A 34 -0.65 -7.96 0.44
N PHE A 35 -0.25 -8.55 1.56
CA PHE A 35 -1.18 -8.81 2.65
C PHE A 35 -1.75 -7.46 3.13
N PRO A 36 -3.07 -7.33 3.22
CA PRO A 36 -3.70 -6.03 3.46
C PRO A 36 -3.65 -5.61 4.93
N THR A 37 -2.45 -5.41 5.47
CA THR A 37 -2.25 -5.09 6.88
C THR A 37 -2.79 -3.72 7.25
N PHE A 38 -2.23 -2.69 6.63
CA PHE A 38 -2.67 -1.32 6.89
C PHE A 38 -4.07 -1.07 6.33
N ALA A 39 -4.42 -1.77 5.24
CA ALA A 39 -5.75 -1.65 4.67
C ALA A 39 -6.82 -2.16 5.64
N LEU A 40 -6.57 -3.28 6.34
CA LEU A 40 -7.51 -3.77 7.34
C LEU A 40 -7.76 -2.74 8.43
N ILE A 41 -6.69 -2.14 8.93
CA ILE A 41 -6.77 -1.12 9.97
C ILE A 41 -7.53 0.11 9.45
N ALA A 42 -7.16 0.58 8.26
CA ALA A 42 -7.77 1.76 7.66
C ALA A 42 -9.27 1.54 7.39
N HIS A 43 -9.63 0.38 6.86
CA HIS A 43 -11.03 0.08 6.56
C HIS A 43 -11.86 -0.05 7.84
N TYR A 44 -11.27 -0.60 8.89
CA TYR A 44 -11.95 -0.66 10.18
C TYR A 44 -12.21 0.74 10.74
N ILE A 45 -11.22 1.63 10.66
CA ILE A 45 -11.37 3.00 11.14
C ILE A 45 -12.47 3.72 10.37
N VAL A 46 -12.43 3.66 9.05
CA VAL A 46 -13.45 4.33 8.22
C VAL A 46 -14.83 3.71 8.45
N GLY A 47 -14.88 2.38 8.53
CA GLY A 47 -16.16 1.67 8.69
C GLY A 47 -16.84 1.93 10.02
N THR A 48 -16.06 2.23 11.08
CA THR A 48 -16.64 2.52 12.40
C THR A 48 -16.95 4.00 12.61
N GLN A 49 -16.27 4.89 11.87
CA GLN A 49 -16.40 6.33 12.09
C GLN A 49 -17.21 7.04 11.01
N ARG A 50 -17.46 6.38 9.90
CA ARG A 50 -18.14 6.99 8.76
C ARG A 50 -19.24 6.06 8.26
N THR A 51 -19.95 6.51 7.23
CA THR A 51 -21.06 5.74 6.65
C THR A 51 -20.53 4.58 5.80
N THR A 52 -21.41 3.63 5.54
CA THR A 52 -21.09 2.53 4.63
C THR A 52 -20.78 3.05 3.21
N ALA A 53 -21.44 4.12 2.80
CA ALA A 53 -21.18 4.74 1.49
C ALA A 53 -19.75 5.26 1.42
N ASP A 54 -19.26 5.92 2.49
CA ASP A 54 -17.89 6.41 2.56
C ASP A 54 -16.89 5.25 2.53
N LEU A 55 -17.20 4.17 3.23
CA LEU A 55 -16.35 2.98 3.23
C LEU A 55 -16.25 2.39 1.83
N LYS A 56 -17.37 2.27 1.13
CA LYS A 56 -17.38 1.74 -0.24
C LYS A 56 -16.56 2.60 -1.19
N GLU A 57 -16.66 3.92 -1.05
CA GLU A 57 -15.85 4.83 -1.86
C GLU A 57 -14.37 4.65 -1.59
N THR A 58 -13.98 4.50 -0.32
CA THR A 58 -12.60 4.23 0.06
C THR A 58 -12.10 2.91 -0.55
N ILE A 59 -12.93 1.87 -0.50
CA ILE A 59 -12.59 0.57 -1.08
C ILE A 59 -12.41 0.68 -2.59
N LEU A 60 -13.35 1.37 -3.25
CA LEU A 60 -13.31 1.55 -4.70
C LEU A 60 -12.03 2.27 -5.13
N PHE A 61 -11.69 3.37 -4.45
CA PHE A 61 -10.45 4.08 -4.73
C PHE A 61 -9.23 3.18 -4.49
N GLY A 62 -9.30 2.34 -3.45
CA GLY A 62 -8.25 1.37 -3.17
C GLY A 62 -8.01 0.40 -4.32
N MET A 63 -9.07 0.01 -5.02
CA MET A 63 -8.92 -0.86 -6.18
C MET A 63 -8.11 -0.18 -7.28
N PHE A 64 -8.37 1.10 -7.53
CA PHE A 64 -7.62 1.84 -8.54
C PHE A 64 -6.21 2.18 -8.06
N SER A 65 -5.99 2.20 -6.75
CA SER A 65 -4.66 2.43 -6.18
C SER A 65 -3.69 1.29 -6.45
N LEU A 66 -4.18 0.15 -6.94
CA LEU A 66 -3.30 -0.92 -7.40
C LEU A 66 -2.47 -0.49 -8.61
N ILE A 67 -2.97 0.48 -9.40
CA ILE A 67 -2.22 0.99 -10.55
C ILE A 67 -0.90 1.63 -10.12
N PRO A 68 -0.87 2.61 -9.20
CA PRO A 68 0.39 3.13 -8.68
C PRO A 68 1.28 2.07 -8.06
N TYR A 69 0.72 1.10 -7.37
CA TYR A 69 1.50 0.03 -6.78
C TYR A 69 2.15 -0.84 -7.86
N PHE A 70 1.44 -1.11 -8.94
CA PHE A 70 1.99 -1.83 -10.06
C PHE A 70 3.15 -1.05 -10.71
N VAL A 71 3.00 0.26 -10.84
CA VAL A 71 4.08 1.13 -11.32
C VAL A 71 5.31 1.01 -10.42
N TYR A 72 5.09 1.01 -9.10
CA TYR A 72 6.18 0.83 -8.13
C TYR A 72 6.91 -0.48 -8.38
N LEU A 73 6.17 -1.58 -8.55
CA LEU A 73 6.77 -2.90 -8.75
C LEU A 73 7.57 -2.98 -10.06
N VAL A 74 7.01 -2.47 -11.14
CA VAL A 74 7.68 -2.47 -12.44
C VAL A 74 8.95 -1.63 -12.37
N THR A 75 8.86 -0.44 -11.78
CA THR A 75 10.01 0.45 -11.64
C THR A 75 11.11 -0.21 -10.81
N LEU A 76 10.73 -0.80 -9.69
CA LEU A 76 11.69 -1.48 -8.83
C LEU A 76 12.35 -2.65 -9.56
N TYR A 77 11.56 -3.44 -10.27
CA TYR A 77 12.07 -4.56 -11.05
C TYR A 77 13.15 -4.13 -12.04
N LEU A 78 12.95 -2.99 -12.70
CA LEU A 78 13.89 -2.49 -13.68
C LEU A 78 15.13 -1.85 -13.03
N LEU A 79 14.97 -1.25 -11.85
CA LEU A 79 16.06 -0.51 -11.22
C LEU A 79 17.01 -1.40 -10.42
N VAL A 80 16.54 -2.52 -9.86
CA VAL A 80 17.38 -3.32 -8.95
C VAL A 80 18.61 -3.91 -9.64
N ASP A 81 18.57 -4.08 -10.96
CA ASP A 81 19.71 -4.61 -11.72
C ASP A 81 20.78 -3.55 -11.98
N ARG A 82 20.44 -2.27 -11.91
CA ARG A 82 21.33 -1.19 -12.31
C ARG A 82 21.81 -0.33 -11.16
N PHE A 83 21.06 -0.29 -10.06
CA PHE A 83 21.32 0.61 -8.94
C PHE A 83 21.34 -0.17 -7.65
N ARG A 84 21.89 0.48 -6.61
CA ARG A 84 21.85 -0.10 -5.27
C ARG A 84 20.41 -0.23 -4.79
N LEU A 85 20.19 -1.12 -3.83
CA LEU A 85 18.85 -1.40 -3.31
C LEU A 85 18.17 -0.13 -2.81
N VAL A 86 18.86 0.67 -1.99
CA VAL A 86 18.26 1.88 -1.43
C VAL A 86 17.88 2.87 -2.54
N ALA A 87 18.77 3.07 -3.52
CA ALA A 87 18.48 3.96 -4.65
C ALA A 87 17.30 3.45 -5.48
N SER A 88 17.22 2.13 -5.68
CA SER A 88 16.11 1.52 -6.42
C SER A 88 14.79 1.71 -5.68
N LEU A 89 14.78 1.51 -4.36
CA LEU A 89 13.59 1.70 -3.54
C LEU A 89 13.12 3.16 -3.56
N LEU A 90 14.06 4.11 -3.45
CA LEU A 90 13.73 5.52 -3.49
C LEU A 90 13.16 5.92 -4.85
N GLY A 91 13.77 5.43 -5.94
CA GLY A 91 13.27 5.71 -7.29
C GLY A 91 11.90 5.13 -7.53
N ALA A 92 11.67 3.89 -7.10
CA ALA A 92 10.37 3.25 -7.22
C ALA A 92 9.31 3.98 -6.39
N THR A 93 9.66 4.41 -5.18
CA THR A 93 8.76 5.17 -4.32
C THR A 93 8.42 6.52 -4.96
N PHE A 94 9.40 7.19 -5.56
CA PHE A 94 9.14 8.44 -6.27
C PHE A 94 8.15 8.24 -7.41
N CYS A 95 8.32 7.19 -8.20
CA CYS A 95 7.40 6.87 -9.30
C CYS A 95 5.99 6.55 -8.76
N TRP A 96 5.93 5.87 -7.61
CA TRP A 96 4.65 5.60 -6.96
C TRP A 96 3.95 6.89 -6.53
N ILE A 97 4.70 7.83 -5.94
CA ILE A 97 4.14 9.12 -5.54
C ILE A 97 3.58 9.88 -6.73
N VAL A 98 4.32 9.92 -7.84
CA VAL A 98 3.87 10.59 -9.05
C VAL A 98 2.60 9.93 -9.59
N ALA A 99 2.60 8.61 -9.69
CA ALA A 99 1.45 7.88 -10.20
C ALA A 99 0.23 8.05 -9.29
N ALA A 100 0.44 8.01 -7.97
CA ALA A 100 -0.63 8.19 -7.01
C ALA A 100 -1.21 9.61 -7.07
N THR A 101 -0.36 10.61 -7.23
CA THR A 101 -0.79 12.00 -7.37
C THR A 101 -1.65 12.17 -8.62
N ILE A 102 -1.21 11.60 -9.74
CA ILE A 102 -1.98 11.64 -10.98
C ILE A 102 -3.34 10.97 -10.78
N LEU A 103 -3.36 9.82 -10.13
CA LEU A 103 -4.61 9.10 -9.87
C LEU A 103 -5.57 9.94 -9.04
N ILE A 104 -5.09 10.59 -7.98
CA ILE A 104 -5.91 11.43 -7.11
C ILE A 104 -6.51 12.60 -7.91
N VAL A 105 -5.68 13.27 -8.70
CA VAL A 105 -6.13 14.42 -9.49
C VAL A 105 -7.16 13.99 -10.53
N VAL A 106 -6.90 12.92 -11.25
CA VAL A 106 -7.82 12.41 -12.25
C VAL A 106 -9.11 11.94 -11.61
N TRP A 107 -9.02 11.24 -10.49
CA TRP A 107 -10.20 10.74 -9.78
C TRP A 107 -11.10 11.88 -9.32
N GLY A 108 -10.50 12.91 -8.71
CA GLY A 108 -11.27 14.06 -8.25
C GLY A 108 -11.98 14.77 -9.38
N ARG A 109 -11.35 14.92 -10.53
CA ARG A 109 -11.96 15.58 -11.68
C ARG A 109 -13.08 14.77 -12.31
N LEU A 110 -12.91 13.45 -12.38
CA LEU A 110 -13.92 12.58 -12.98
C LEU A 110 -15.12 12.36 -12.06
N TRP A 111 -14.85 12.25 -10.77
CA TRP A 111 -15.89 11.88 -9.81
C TRP A 111 -16.75 13.06 -9.38
N GLU A 112 -16.19 14.25 -9.34
CA GLU A 112 -16.93 15.45 -8.94
C GLU A 112 -17.82 16.02 -10.06
N ARG A 113 -17.70 15.47 -11.23
CA ARG A 113 -18.59 15.84 -12.34
C ARG A 113 -19.80 14.92 -12.37
#